data_9805dd7e2d495d2ea87e1d961569d182
#
_entry.id   9805dd7e2d495d2ea87e1d961569d182
#
_cell.length_a   1.000
_cell.length_b   1.000
_cell.length_c   1.000
_cell.angle_alpha   90.00
_cell.angle_beta   90.00
_cell.angle_gamma   90.00
#
_symmetry.space_group_name_H-M   'P 1'
#
loop_
_entity.id
_entity.type
_entity.pdbx_description
1 polymer ?
#
loop_
_entity_poly.entity_id
_entity_poly.type
_entity_poly.pdbx_seq_one_letter_code
_entity_poly.pdbx_strand_id
1 'polypeptide(L)'
;RSKTETLLRNGIRPILCVGESLQQRSSGNHEDVVVAQLRKVLAGFTTEDQSRCVLAYEPIWAIGTGKTATPEQANSMHSIIRKEIGSLCNTDVAANIQILYGGSVNVENAEYLLAQSEIDGALVGGSSLNIEDFSRIVAAGT
;
A
#
# COMPACT_ATOMS: atom_id res chain seq x y z
N ARG A 1 -12.47 8.47 -5.33
CA ARG A 1 -12.47 9.81 -4.74
C ARG A 1 -13.71 10.04 -3.87
N SER A 2 -14.94 9.96 -4.39
CA SER A 2 -16.16 10.24 -3.62
C SER A 2 -16.32 9.40 -2.34
N LYS A 3 -15.94 8.11 -2.38
CA LYS A 3 -15.94 7.25 -1.17
C LYS A 3 -14.96 7.77 -0.12
N THR A 4 -13.75 8.17 -0.51
CA THR A 4 -12.74 8.73 0.38
C THR A 4 -13.22 10.01 1.05
N GLU A 5 -13.81 10.93 0.27
CA GLU A 5 -14.42 12.17 0.80
C GLU A 5 -15.50 11.86 1.84
N THR A 6 -16.36 10.89 1.55
CA THR A 6 -17.44 10.49 2.48
C THR A 6 -16.87 9.94 3.78
N LEU A 7 -15.85 9.08 3.72
CA LEU A 7 -15.20 8.52 4.92
C LEU A 7 -14.56 9.62 5.77
N LEU A 8 -13.78 10.51 5.15
CA LEU A 8 -13.11 11.61 5.83
C LEU A 8 -14.08 12.56 6.51
N ARG A 9 -15.19 12.93 5.84
CA ARG A 9 -16.26 13.78 6.41
C ARG A 9 -16.93 13.15 7.63
N ASN A 10 -16.99 11.83 7.69
CA ASN A 10 -17.57 11.08 8.82
C ASN A 10 -16.53 10.69 9.87
N GLY A 11 -15.30 11.23 9.83
CA GLY A 11 -14.26 10.96 10.81
C GLY A 11 -13.62 9.57 10.67
N ILE A 12 -13.89 8.86 9.58
CA ILE A 12 -13.34 7.52 9.32
C ILE A 12 -12.04 7.66 8.53
N ARG A 13 -10.97 7.01 9.01
CA ARG A 13 -9.68 6.96 8.33
C ARG A 13 -9.73 5.98 7.16
N PRO A 14 -9.62 6.44 5.89
CA PRO A 14 -9.68 5.55 4.74
C PRO A 14 -8.36 4.82 4.49
N ILE A 15 -8.45 3.57 4.05
CA ILE A 15 -7.34 2.84 3.42
C ILE A 15 -7.55 2.88 1.91
N LEU A 16 -6.64 3.53 1.18
CA LEU A 16 -6.68 3.68 -0.27
C LEU A 16 -5.83 2.60 -0.93
N CYS A 17 -6.49 1.65 -1.58
CA CYS A 17 -5.82 0.58 -2.32
C CYS A 17 -5.46 1.06 -3.73
N VAL A 18 -4.20 0.87 -4.11
CA VAL A 18 -3.66 1.13 -5.45
C VAL A 18 -2.81 -0.06 -5.90
N GLY A 19 -2.81 -0.34 -7.18
CA GLY A 19 -2.01 -1.44 -7.72
C GLY A 19 -2.27 -1.69 -9.19
N GLU A 20 -1.36 -2.40 -9.82
CA GLU A 20 -1.34 -2.70 -11.23
C GLU A 20 -1.67 -4.16 -11.52
N SER A 21 -2.15 -4.44 -12.74
CA SER A 21 -2.33 -5.79 -13.26
C SER A 21 -1.01 -6.40 -13.76
N LEU A 22 -1.00 -7.72 -13.95
CA LEU A 22 0.15 -8.43 -14.52
C LEU A 22 0.51 -7.89 -15.92
N GLN A 23 -0.47 -7.56 -16.73
CA GLN A 23 -0.25 -6.99 -18.07
C GLN A 23 0.46 -5.65 -18.00
N GLN A 24 0.01 -4.76 -17.12
CA GLN A 24 0.62 -3.45 -16.91
C GLN A 24 2.06 -3.57 -16.40
N ARG A 25 2.31 -4.52 -15.50
CA ARG A 25 3.65 -4.81 -15.02
C ARG A 25 4.56 -5.35 -16.12
N SER A 26 4.09 -6.33 -16.88
CA SER A 26 4.87 -6.94 -17.96
C SER A 26 5.19 -5.96 -19.11
N SER A 27 4.35 -4.95 -19.31
CA SER A 27 4.59 -3.88 -20.30
C SER A 27 5.46 -2.74 -19.78
N GLY A 28 5.92 -2.79 -18.53
CA GLY A 28 6.75 -1.75 -17.92
C GLY A 28 6.00 -0.50 -17.45
N ASN A 29 4.65 -0.48 -17.53
CA ASN A 29 3.83 0.69 -17.21
C ASN A 29 3.31 0.70 -15.77
N HIS A 30 3.77 -0.21 -14.91
CA HIS A 30 3.23 -0.41 -13.57
C HIS A 30 3.37 0.83 -12.67
N GLU A 31 4.49 1.53 -12.75
CA GLU A 31 4.73 2.75 -11.97
C GLU A 31 3.77 3.87 -12.37
N ASP A 32 3.66 4.15 -13.67
CA ASP A 32 2.75 5.18 -14.19
C ASP A 32 1.29 4.90 -13.83
N VAL A 33 0.88 3.64 -13.85
CA VAL A 33 -0.47 3.22 -13.47
C VAL A 33 -0.76 3.53 -12.01
N VAL A 34 0.14 3.15 -11.10
CA VAL A 34 -0.03 3.38 -9.67
C VAL A 34 0.00 4.89 -9.35
N VAL A 35 0.93 5.62 -9.94
CA VAL A 35 1.02 7.09 -9.81
C VAL A 35 -0.27 7.77 -10.32
N ALA A 36 -0.80 7.35 -11.48
CA ALA A 36 -2.05 7.89 -12.01
C ALA A 36 -3.26 7.61 -11.09
N GLN A 37 -3.32 6.43 -10.46
CA GLN A 37 -4.36 6.09 -9.48
C GLN A 37 -4.29 7.01 -8.26
N LEU A 38 -3.10 7.26 -7.70
CA LEU A 38 -2.89 8.18 -6.59
C LEU A 38 -3.34 9.60 -6.93
N ARG A 39 -2.87 10.14 -8.05
CA ARG A 39 -3.25 11.47 -8.54
C ARG A 39 -4.75 11.61 -8.69
N LYS A 40 -5.40 10.62 -9.30
CA LYS A 40 -6.86 10.63 -9.52
C LYS A 40 -7.66 10.72 -8.23
N VAL A 41 -7.20 10.07 -7.16
CA VAL A 41 -7.91 10.04 -5.87
C VAL A 41 -7.55 11.25 -5.02
N LEU A 42 -6.27 11.56 -4.87
CA LEU A 42 -5.75 12.51 -3.88
C LEU A 42 -5.70 13.95 -4.37
N ALA A 43 -5.65 14.19 -5.70
CA ALA A 43 -5.64 15.55 -6.23
C ALA A 43 -6.87 16.34 -5.77
N GLY A 44 -6.62 17.51 -5.18
CA GLY A 44 -7.65 18.42 -4.66
C GLY A 44 -8.15 18.08 -3.24
N PHE A 45 -7.57 17.11 -2.55
CA PHE A 45 -7.70 17.01 -1.11
C PHE A 45 -6.73 17.99 -0.42
N THR A 46 -7.13 18.46 0.76
CA THR A 46 -6.24 19.26 1.61
C THR A 46 -5.09 18.39 2.14
N THR A 47 -4.01 19.03 2.53
CA THR A 47 -2.88 18.34 3.21
C THR A 47 -3.34 17.56 4.45
N GLU A 48 -4.29 18.14 5.21
CA GLU A 48 -4.88 17.48 6.37
C GLU A 48 -5.65 16.22 5.98
N ASP A 49 -6.50 16.27 4.94
CA ASP A 49 -7.25 15.11 4.46
C ASP A 49 -6.32 14.01 3.95
N GLN A 50 -5.25 14.39 3.24
CA GLN A 50 -4.25 13.44 2.73
C GLN A 50 -3.49 12.76 3.87
N SER A 51 -3.08 13.50 4.90
CA SER A 51 -2.38 12.95 6.06
C SER A 51 -3.21 11.97 6.89
N ARG A 52 -4.54 12.05 6.79
CA ARG A 52 -5.48 11.13 7.46
C ARG A 52 -5.71 9.83 6.69
N CYS A 53 -5.21 9.71 5.47
CA CYS A 53 -5.31 8.47 4.70
C CYS A 53 -4.22 7.47 5.10
N VAL A 54 -4.52 6.18 4.88
CA VAL A 54 -3.54 5.10 4.80
C VAL A 54 -3.52 4.65 3.35
N LEU A 55 -2.36 4.30 2.82
CA LEU A 55 -2.25 3.71 1.49
C LEU A 55 -2.01 2.21 1.59
N ALA A 56 -2.51 1.44 0.64
CA ALA A 56 -2.18 0.03 0.50
C ALA A 56 -1.77 -0.24 -0.95
N TYR A 57 -0.55 -0.71 -1.14
CA TYR A 57 -0.10 -1.19 -2.44
C TYR A 57 -0.53 -2.64 -2.61
N GLU A 58 -1.45 -2.85 -3.52
CA GLU A 58 -2.05 -4.14 -3.84
C GLU A 58 -1.70 -4.55 -5.28
N PRO A 59 -0.54 -5.20 -5.54
CA PRO A 59 -0.26 -5.75 -6.85
C PRO A 59 -1.31 -6.81 -7.21
N ILE A 60 -2.25 -6.48 -8.12
CA ILE A 60 -3.43 -7.31 -8.43
C ILE A 60 -3.01 -8.73 -8.84
N TRP A 61 -1.88 -8.86 -9.51
CA TRP A 61 -1.32 -10.13 -9.95
C TRP A 61 -0.77 -11.02 -8.80
N ALA A 62 -0.62 -10.46 -7.60
CA ALA A 62 -0.14 -11.15 -6.40
C ALA A 62 -1.25 -11.34 -5.33
N ILE A 63 -2.52 -11.11 -5.66
CA ILE A 63 -3.66 -11.28 -4.75
C ILE A 63 -4.37 -12.59 -5.06
N GLY A 64 -4.30 -13.58 -4.16
CA GLY A 64 -5.02 -14.85 -4.31
C GLY A 64 -4.59 -15.73 -5.48
N THR A 65 -3.45 -15.44 -6.11
CA THR A 65 -2.96 -16.14 -7.31
C THR A 65 -1.85 -17.15 -7.00
N GLY A 66 -1.37 -17.21 -5.75
CA GLY A 66 -0.18 -17.96 -5.36
C GLY A 66 1.14 -17.29 -5.77
N LYS A 67 1.11 -16.17 -6.50
CA LYS A 67 2.29 -15.34 -6.79
C LYS A 67 2.47 -14.29 -5.71
N THR A 68 3.71 -13.95 -5.42
CA THR A 68 4.08 -12.88 -4.49
C THR A 68 5.04 -11.92 -5.17
N ALA A 69 4.96 -10.64 -4.83
CA ALA A 69 6.05 -9.73 -5.17
C ALA A 69 7.27 -10.06 -4.31
N THR A 70 8.48 -9.89 -4.85
CA THR A 70 9.67 -9.95 -4.00
C THR A 70 9.69 -8.75 -3.06
N PRO A 71 10.38 -8.85 -1.89
CA PRO A 71 10.52 -7.72 -0.98
C PRO A 71 11.05 -6.46 -1.67
N GLU A 72 12.02 -6.60 -2.57
CA GLU A 72 12.63 -5.50 -3.33
C GLU A 72 11.62 -4.87 -4.30
N GLN A 73 10.81 -5.68 -4.98
CA GLN A 73 9.75 -5.19 -5.87
C GLN A 73 8.70 -4.39 -5.10
N ALA A 74 8.29 -4.90 -3.94
CA ALA A 74 7.35 -4.23 -3.06
C ALA A 74 7.95 -2.91 -2.54
N ASN A 75 9.16 -2.94 -2.01
CA ASN A 75 9.88 -1.78 -1.49
C ASN A 75 10.05 -0.68 -2.55
N SER A 76 10.46 -1.06 -3.76
CA SER A 76 10.61 -0.13 -4.88
C SER A 76 9.29 0.61 -5.19
N MET A 77 8.17 -0.12 -5.26
CA MET A 77 6.87 0.52 -5.51
C MET A 77 6.41 1.39 -4.34
N HIS A 78 6.66 0.99 -3.09
CA HIS A 78 6.38 1.82 -1.91
C HIS A 78 7.18 3.13 -1.95
N SER A 79 8.45 3.08 -2.34
CA SER A 79 9.29 4.28 -2.53
C SER A 79 8.70 5.23 -3.58
N ILE A 80 8.22 4.69 -4.73
CA ILE A 80 7.57 5.48 -5.78
C ILE A 80 6.28 6.12 -5.26
N ILE A 81 5.45 5.36 -4.53
CA ILE A 81 4.22 5.87 -3.91
C ILE A 81 4.56 7.02 -2.94
N ARG A 82 5.53 6.83 -2.05
CA ARG A 82 5.95 7.83 -1.07
C ARG A 82 6.47 9.09 -1.74
N LYS A 83 7.29 8.95 -2.77
CA LYS A 83 7.78 10.08 -3.58
C LYS A 83 6.64 10.85 -4.24
N GLU A 84 5.66 10.15 -4.80
CA GLU A 84 4.48 10.78 -5.40
C GLU A 84 3.66 11.57 -4.39
N ILE A 85 3.47 11.03 -3.17
CA ILE A 85 2.80 11.76 -2.08
C ILE A 85 3.56 13.03 -1.72
N GLY A 86 4.89 12.99 -1.68
CA GLY A 86 5.71 14.18 -1.47
C GLY A 86 5.47 15.26 -2.52
N SER A 87 5.23 14.85 -3.77
CA SER A 87 4.93 15.76 -4.88
C SER A 87 3.49 16.31 -4.85
N LEU A 88 2.53 15.49 -4.41
CA LEU A 88 1.10 15.85 -4.34
C LEU A 88 0.76 16.69 -3.10
N CYS A 89 1.51 16.54 -2.04
CA CYS A 89 1.26 17.16 -0.75
C CYS A 89 2.49 17.93 -0.26
N ASN A 90 3.35 17.27 0.49
CA ASN A 90 4.64 17.76 0.96
C ASN A 90 5.48 16.62 1.54
N THR A 91 6.74 16.91 1.87
CA THR A 91 7.69 15.94 2.42
C THR A 91 7.29 15.41 3.80
N ASP A 92 6.65 16.24 4.63
CA ASP A 92 6.26 15.84 5.99
C ASP A 92 5.13 14.81 5.97
N VAL A 93 4.12 15.00 5.09
CA VAL A 93 3.07 14.00 4.87
C VAL A 93 3.66 12.73 4.28
N ALA A 94 4.54 12.83 3.30
CA ALA A 94 5.19 11.67 2.68
C ALA A 94 5.99 10.84 3.69
N ALA A 95 6.67 11.49 4.63
CA ALA A 95 7.45 10.82 5.67
C ALA A 95 6.58 10.12 6.73
N ASN A 96 5.35 10.61 6.97
CA ASN A 96 4.51 10.12 8.07
C ASN A 96 3.30 9.29 7.62
N ILE A 97 2.94 9.31 6.33
CA ILE A 97 1.83 8.51 5.81
C ILE A 97 2.19 7.03 5.85
N GLN A 98 1.27 6.20 6.33
CA GLN A 98 1.46 4.76 6.35
C GLN A 98 1.16 4.16 4.97
N ILE A 99 2.11 3.37 4.44
CA ILE A 99 1.99 2.64 3.18
C ILE A 99 2.11 1.15 3.48
N LEU A 100 1.00 0.44 3.36
CA LEU A 100 0.90 -0.99 3.66
C LEU A 100 1.14 -1.81 2.39
N TYR A 101 1.79 -2.95 2.53
CA TYR A 101 1.82 -3.96 1.46
C TYR A 101 0.56 -4.84 1.55
N GLY A 102 -0.23 -4.88 0.49
CA GLY A 102 -1.51 -5.60 0.40
C GLY A 102 -1.51 -6.75 -0.62
N GLY A 103 -0.35 -7.19 -1.10
CA GLY A 103 -0.23 -8.43 -1.85
C GLY A 103 -0.33 -9.64 -0.94
N SER A 104 0.08 -10.82 -1.43
CA SER A 104 0.08 -12.04 -0.64
C SER A 104 1.11 -11.96 0.49
N VAL A 105 0.62 -11.94 1.74
CA VAL A 105 1.44 -11.98 2.96
C VAL A 105 1.13 -13.28 3.71
N ASN A 106 2.18 -13.98 4.10
CA ASN A 106 2.12 -15.22 4.87
C ASN A 106 3.30 -15.28 5.86
N VAL A 107 3.33 -16.33 6.67
CA VAL A 107 4.38 -16.52 7.69
C VAL A 107 5.78 -16.63 7.12
N GLU A 108 5.93 -17.09 5.87
CA GLU A 108 7.23 -17.34 5.24
C GLU A 108 7.85 -16.05 4.68
N ASN A 109 7.02 -15.08 4.26
CA ASN A 109 7.49 -13.85 3.62
C ASN A 109 7.32 -12.58 4.47
N ALA A 110 6.55 -12.64 5.56
CA ALA A 110 6.23 -11.46 6.37
C ALA A 110 7.48 -10.74 6.90
N GLU A 111 8.45 -11.47 7.46
CA GLU A 111 9.69 -10.90 8.00
C GLU A 111 10.48 -10.15 6.93
N TYR A 112 10.65 -10.73 5.74
CA TYR A 112 11.40 -10.12 4.65
C TYR A 112 10.71 -8.89 4.08
N LEU A 113 9.38 -8.90 4.01
CA LEU A 113 8.59 -7.76 3.55
C LEU A 113 8.61 -6.63 4.58
N LEU A 114 8.37 -6.93 5.84
CA LEU A 114 8.28 -5.92 6.91
C LEU A 114 9.64 -5.37 7.34
N ALA A 115 10.73 -6.03 6.98
CA ALA A 115 12.09 -5.50 7.14
C ALA A 115 12.47 -4.43 6.10
N GLN A 116 11.64 -4.19 5.07
CA GLN A 116 11.93 -3.21 4.04
C GLN A 116 11.67 -1.78 4.54
N SER A 117 12.58 -0.85 4.20
CA SER A 117 12.56 0.53 4.72
C SER A 117 11.35 1.36 4.33
N GLU A 118 10.69 1.06 3.21
CA GLU A 118 9.56 1.83 2.69
C GLU A 118 8.20 1.18 3.01
N ILE A 119 8.19 -0.02 3.60
CA ILE A 119 6.98 -0.78 3.95
C ILE A 119 6.65 -0.54 5.42
N ASP A 120 5.58 0.21 5.70
CA ASP A 120 5.17 0.56 7.06
C ASP A 120 4.28 -0.50 7.74
N GLY A 121 3.92 -1.56 7.03
CA GLY A 121 3.06 -2.62 7.55
C GLY A 121 2.44 -3.45 6.44
N ALA A 122 1.48 -4.30 6.80
CA ALA A 122 0.80 -5.18 5.85
C ALA A 122 -0.73 -5.12 6.00
N LEU A 123 -1.42 -5.21 4.86
CA LEU A 123 -2.85 -5.46 4.78
C LEU A 123 -3.05 -6.94 4.50
N VAL A 124 -3.29 -7.73 5.55
CA VAL A 124 -3.29 -9.20 5.50
C VAL A 124 -4.68 -9.73 5.18
N GLY A 125 -4.78 -10.53 4.10
CA GLY A 125 -6.01 -11.20 3.68
C GLY A 125 -6.20 -12.58 4.35
N GLY A 126 -6.18 -13.67 3.55
CA GLY A 126 -6.49 -15.03 3.99
C GLY A 126 -5.73 -15.52 5.22
N SER A 127 -4.44 -15.19 5.35
CA SER A 127 -3.63 -15.57 6.50
C SER A 127 -4.11 -14.97 7.83
N SER A 128 -4.93 -13.92 7.80
CA SER A 128 -5.54 -13.33 9.01
C SER A 128 -6.67 -14.19 9.61
N LEU A 129 -7.16 -15.18 8.87
CA LEU A 129 -8.21 -16.10 9.33
C LEU A 129 -7.67 -17.23 10.20
N ASN A 130 -6.36 -17.46 10.20
CA ASN A 130 -5.68 -18.41 11.06
C ASN A 130 -4.94 -17.64 12.17
N ILE A 131 -5.32 -17.91 13.42
CA ILE A 131 -4.79 -17.16 14.58
C ILE A 131 -3.27 -17.35 14.77
N GLU A 132 -2.76 -18.57 14.53
CA GLU A 132 -1.33 -18.89 14.68
C GLU A 132 -0.52 -18.18 13.60
N ASP A 133 -0.94 -18.26 12.33
CA ASP A 133 -0.28 -17.59 11.22
C ASP A 133 -0.32 -16.08 11.39
N PHE A 134 -1.49 -15.52 11.75
CA PHE A 134 -1.62 -14.08 11.94
C PHE A 134 -0.75 -13.58 13.09
N SER A 135 -0.70 -14.31 14.22
CA SER A 135 0.16 -13.95 15.35
C SER A 135 1.65 -13.91 14.95
N ARG A 136 2.10 -14.86 14.11
CA ARG A 136 3.49 -14.88 13.59
C ARG A 136 3.77 -13.74 12.64
N ILE A 137 2.79 -13.39 11.78
CA ILE A 137 2.91 -12.22 10.88
C ILE A 137 3.02 -10.92 11.68
N VAL A 138 2.21 -10.77 12.74
CA VAL A 138 2.28 -9.59 13.63
C VAL A 138 3.65 -9.51 14.32
N ALA A 139 4.14 -10.64 14.85
CA ALA A 139 5.44 -10.70 15.52
C ALA A 139 6.60 -10.38 14.58
N ALA A 140 6.48 -10.64 13.28
CA ALA A 140 7.50 -10.32 12.28
C ALA A 140 7.65 -8.80 12.02
N GLY A 141 6.66 -7.98 12.41
CA GLY A 141 6.68 -6.52 12.23
C GLY A 141 7.01 -5.74 13.50
N THR A 142 7.39 -6.42 14.58
CA THR A 142 7.80 -5.82 15.86
C THR A 142 9.30 -5.98 16.08
#